data_d75b3e4dc3d074f99d829f2f53e7ec21
#
_entry.id   d75b3e4dc3d074f99d829f2f53e7ec21
#
_cell.length_a   1.000
_cell.length_b   1.000
_cell.length_c   1.000
_cell.angle_alpha   90.00
_cell.angle_beta   90.00
_cell.angle_gamma   90.00
#
_symmetry.space_group_name_H-M   'P 1'
#
loop_
_entity.id
_entity.type
_entity.pdbx_description
1 polymer ?
#
loop_
_entity_poly.entity_id
_entity_poly.type
_entity_poly.pdbx_seq_one_letter_code
_entity_poly.pdbx_strand_id
1 'polypeptide(L)'
;VVLLGGWRGATALVGLAISVLILLVFVLPAILDGRSAVLVAVFGSAAIAYVTMYLAHGFGRMTSIALFGMISALVLTAVLSAIVVEMAQFTGFVTEETSLLTFFEGIDVTGLLLAGIVLGAAGALDDVTITQAATVWELKGADPSLGSTGLFRRALRVGRDHIASIVNTLLLAYAGASLPLLVLFVLARQSLGTIANSEVVAVEIVRTLVGSIGLVAAVPLTTWLAARFAPNGSERVV
;
A
#
# COMPACT_ATOMS: atom_id res chain seq x y z
N VAL A 1 21.43 2.59 1.15
CA VAL A 1 20.85 1.32 0.68
C VAL A 1 21.93 0.41 0.12
N VAL A 2 22.71 0.84 -0.92
CA VAL A 2 23.75 0.00 -1.56
C VAL A 2 24.90 -0.36 -0.60
N LEU A 3 25.34 0.57 0.26
CA LEU A 3 26.43 0.34 1.21
C LEU A 3 26.17 -0.79 2.22
N LEU A 4 24.91 -0.97 2.63
CA LEU A 4 24.50 -2.01 3.59
C LEU A 4 23.86 -3.21 2.90
N GLY A 5 23.11 -2.98 1.83
CA GLY A 5 22.36 -4.00 1.11
C GLY A 5 23.14 -4.68 -0.03
N GLY A 6 24.34 -4.17 -0.38
CA GLY A 6 25.14 -4.70 -1.48
C GLY A 6 24.33 -4.76 -2.79
N TRP A 7 24.39 -5.92 -3.47
CA TRP A 7 23.67 -6.15 -4.72
C TRP A 7 22.13 -6.04 -4.57
N ARG A 8 21.58 -6.52 -3.46
CA ARG A 8 20.15 -6.40 -3.15
C ARG A 8 19.72 -4.93 -2.98
N GLY A 9 20.60 -4.10 -2.41
CA GLY A 9 20.37 -2.66 -2.33
C GLY A 9 20.37 -1.97 -3.70
N ALA A 10 21.21 -2.42 -4.63
CA ALA A 10 21.23 -1.92 -6.01
C ALA A 10 19.94 -2.33 -6.76
N THR A 11 19.49 -3.58 -6.63
CA THR A 11 18.23 -4.03 -7.25
C THR A 11 17.00 -3.31 -6.71
N ALA A 12 16.98 -2.94 -5.42
CA ALA A 12 15.92 -2.13 -4.84
C ALA A 12 15.84 -0.72 -5.47
N LEU A 13 17.00 -0.08 -5.74
CA LEU A 13 17.02 1.21 -6.44
C LEU A 13 16.55 1.10 -7.89
N VAL A 14 16.94 0.03 -8.58
CA VAL A 14 16.42 -0.26 -9.93
C VAL A 14 14.90 -0.48 -9.88
N GLY A 15 14.38 -1.22 -8.90
CA GLY A 15 12.95 -1.40 -8.66
C GLY A 15 12.22 -0.06 -8.48
N LEU A 16 12.79 0.85 -7.67
CA LEU A 16 12.26 2.19 -7.48
C LEU A 16 12.20 2.99 -8.80
N ALA A 17 13.27 2.95 -9.59
CA ALA A 17 13.30 3.63 -10.89
C ALA A 17 12.24 3.07 -11.84
N ILE A 18 12.07 1.74 -11.89
CA ILE A 18 11.03 1.09 -12.69
C ILE A 18 9.63 1.46 -12.19
N SER A 19 9.43 1.55 -10.87
CA SER A 19 8.15 1.99 -10.29
C SER A 19 7.77 3.39 -10.76
N VAL A 20 8.71 4.34 -10.73
CA VAL A 20 8.51 5.69 -11.25
C VAL A 20 8.22 5.66 -12.75
N LEU A 21 8.94 4.83 -13.51
CA LEU A 21 8.70 4.67 -14.93
C LEU A 21 7.29 4.13 -15.24
N ILE A 22 6.82 3.12 -14.49
CA ILE A 22 5.45 2.58 -14.62
C ILE A 22 4.42 3.68 -14.33
N LEU A 23 4.64 4.50 -13.29
CA LEU A 23 3.76 5.63 -13.00
C LEU A 23 3.70 6.61 -14.17
N LEU A 24 4.85 7.02 -14.71
CA LEU A 24 4.94 8.05 -15.76
C LEU A 24 4.48 7.55 -17.14
N VAL A 25 4.74 6.28 -17.48
CA VAL A 25 4.52 5.77 -18.84
C VAL A 25 3.22 4.97 -18.96
N PHE A 26 2.73 4.39 -17.86
CA PHE A 26 1.52 3.59 -17.87
C PHE A 26 0.38 4.24 -17.08
N VAL A 27 0.60 4.55 -15.80
CA VAL A 27 -0.50 4.99 -14.90
C VAL A 27 -1.02 6.37 -15.33
N LEU A 28 -0.15 7.36 -15.45
CA LEU A 28 -0.57 8.73 -15.80
C LEU A 28 -1.17 8.81 -17.20
N PRO A 29 -0.58 8.26 -18.27
CA PRO A 29 -1.20 8.29 -19.58
C PRO A 29 -2.54 7.57 -19.64
N ALA A 30 -2.68 6.41 -18.99
CA ALA A 30 -3.93 5.67 -18.98
C ALA A 30 -5.07 6.44 -18.29
N ILE A 31 -4.76 7.20 -17.23
CA ILE A 31 -5.73 8.09 -16.57
C ILE A 31 -6.10 9.26 -17.49
N LEU A 32 -5.13 9.86 -18.14
CA LEU A 32 -5.34 10.97 -19.08
C LEU A 32 -6.14 10.55 -20.32
N ASP A 33 -6.02 9.29 -20.73
CA ASP A 33 -6.85 8.68 -21.80
C ASP A 33 -8.31 8.42 -21.37
N GLY A 34 -8.72 8.87 -20.16
CA GLY A 34 -10.08 8.71 -19.64
C GLY A 34 -10.41 7.31 -19.12
N ARG A 35 -9.39 6.45 -18.86
CA ARG A 35 -9.63 5.15 -18.23
C ARG A 35 -9.94 5.33 -16.76
N SER A 36 -10.67 4.37 -16.17
CA SER A 36 -10.96 4.38 -14.72
C SER A 36 -9.68 4.49 -13.90
N ALA A 37 -9.49 5.63 -13.22
CA ALA A 37 -8.29 5.92 -12.44
C ALA A 37 -8.05 4.88 -11.34
N VAL A 38 -9.14 4.36 -10.72
CA VAL A 38 -9.05 3.31 -9.68
C VAL A 38 -8.52 2.00 -10.26
N LEU A 39 -9.05 1.54 -11.40
CA LEU A 39 -8.57 0.31 -12.04
C LEU A 39 -7.13 0.47 -12.50
N VAL A 40 -6.78 1.62 -13.09
CA VAL A 40 -5.40 1.92 -13.49
C VAL A 40 -4.46 1.92 -12.28
N ALA A 41 -4.89 2.46 -11.13
CA ALA A 41 -4.10 2.43 -9.90
C ALA A 41 -3.91 1.00 -9.36
N VAL A 42 -4.95 0.17 -9.37
CA VAL A 42 -4.85 -1.24 -8.94
C VAL A 42 -3.91 -2.02 -9.84
N PHE A 43 -4.07 -1.94 -11.18
CA PHE A 43 -3.19 -2.65 -12.11
C PHE A 43 -1.76 -2.10 -12.11
N GLY A 44 -1.60 -0.77 -12.01
CA GLY A 44 -0.30 -0.13 -11.90
C GLY A 44 0.44 -0.54 -10.63
N SER A 45 -0.25 -0.52 -9.48
CA SER A 45 0.31 -0.98 -8.21
C SER A 45 0.67 -2.47 -8.24
N ALA A 46 -0.17 -3.31 -8.85
CA ALA A 46 0.12 -4.73 -9.01
C ALA A 46 1.34 -4.96 -9.92
N ALA A 47 1.49 -4.18 -10.99
CA ALA A 47 2.66 -4.25 -11.88
C ALA A 47 3.93 -3.78 -11.17
N ILE A 48 3.86 -2.69 -10.40
CA ILE A 48 4.96 -2.20 -9.57
C ILE A 48 5.37 -3.29 -8.57
N ALA A 49 4.44 -3.83 -7.80
CA ALA A 49 4.70 -4.87 -6.81
C ALA A 49 5.29 -6.15 -7.46
N TYR A 50 4.78 -6.55 -8.61
CA TYR A 50 5.33 -7.67 -9.36
C TYR A 50 6.82 -7.45 -9.65
N VAL A 51 7.17 -6.30 -10.21
CA VAL A 51 8.55 -6.00 -10.57
C VAL A 51 9.43 -5.86 -9.34
N THR A 52 9.02 -5.08 -8.35
CA THR A 52 9.81 -4.79 -7.13
C THR A 52 10.04 -6.04 -6.29
N MET A 53 8.99 -6.81 -6.03
CA MET A 53 9.08 -8.03 -5.23
C MET A 53 10.00 -9.08 -5.88
N TYR A 54 9.81 -9.37 -7.18
CA TYR A 54 10.65 -10.37 -7.84
C TYR A 54 12.08 -9.90 -8.06
N LEU A 55 12.29 -8.62 -8.29
CA LEU A 55 13.63 -8.06 -8.45
C LEU A 55 14.42 -8.06 -7.12
N ALA A 56 13.75 -7.77 -5.99
CA ALA A 56 14.38 -7.72 -4.68
C ALA A 56 14.50 -9.10 -4.00
N HIS A 57 13.49 -9.97 -4.16
CA HIS A 57 13.37 -11.23 -3.41
C HIS A 57 13.50 -12.49 -4.29
N GLY A 58 13.62 -12.31 -5.61
CA GLY A 58 13.76 -13.42 -6.57
C GLY A 58 12.45 -14.14 -6.89
N PHE A 59 12.52 -15.02 -7.91
CA PHE A 59 11.40 -15.84 -8.33
C PHE A 59 11.26 -17.06 -7.42
N GLY A 60 10.23 -17.05 -6.57
CA GLY A 60 9.99 -18.13 -5.61
C GLY A 60 8.54 -18.18 -5.15
N ARG A 61 8.17 -19.31 -4.52
CA ARG A 61 6.82 -19.49 -3.96
C ARG A 61 6.49 -18.45 -2.90
N MET A 62 7.45 -18.10 -2.07
CA MET A 62 7.30 -17.08 -1.03
C MET A 62 6.91 -15.73 -1.65
N THR A 63 7.68 -15.26 -2.63
CA THR A 63 7.43 -13.99 -3.32
C THR A 63 6.07 -14.00 -4.04
N SER A 64 5.74 -15.12 -4.71
CA SER A 64 4.42 -15.24 -5.37
C SER A 64 3.26 -15.16 -4.38
N ILE A 65 3.37 -15.80 -3.22
CA ILE A 65 2.33 -15.76 -2.19
C ILE A 65 2.22 -14.35 -1.57
N ALA A 66 3.34 -13.68 -1.33
CA ALA A 66 3.35 -12.29 -0.89
C ALA A 66 2.63 -11.39 -1.90
N LEU A 67 2.93 -11.54 -3.19
CA LEU A 67 2.27 -10.80 -4.26
C LEU A 67 0.76 -11.05 -4.32
N PHE A 68 0.31 -12.31 -4.19
CA PHE A 68 -1.12 -12.63 -4.11
C PHE A 68 -1.78 -12.00 -2.88
N GLY A 69 -1.13 -12.06 -1.74
CA GLY A 69 -1.59 -11.40 -0.50
C GLY A 69 -1.72 -9.89 -0.69
N MET A 70 -0.73 -9.27 -1.31
CA MET A 70 -0.70 -7.84 -1.63
C MET A 70 -1.83 -7.45 -2.58
N ILE A 71 -1.99 -8.14 -3.70
CA ILE A 71 -3.06 -7.85 -4.68
C ILE A 71 -4.44 -7.99 -4.03
N SER A 72 -4.66 -9.04 -3.22
CA SER A 72 -5.93 -9.24 -2.53
C SER A 72 -6.24 -8.12 -1.54
N ALA A 73 -5.24 -7.66 -0.77
CA ALA A 73 -5.38 -6.54 0.15
C ALA A 73 -5.57 -5.21 -0.59
N LEU A 74 -4.89 -5.03 -1.74
CA LEU A 74 -5.03 -3.85 -2.58
C LEU A 74 -6.45 -3.73 -3.16
N VAL A 75 -7.03 -4.83 -3.65
CA VAL A 75 -8.42 -4.87 -4.13
C VAL A 75 -9.38 -4.53 -2.99
N LEU A 76 -9.18 -5.10 -1.80
CA LEU A 76 -9.97 -4.77 -0.62
C LEU A 76 -9.87 -3.28 -0.28
N THR A 77 -8.67 -2.71 -0.31
CA THR A 77 -8.43 -1.28 -0.07
C THR A 77 -9.14 -0.42 -1.12
N ALA A 78 -9.09 -0.79 -2.39
CA ALA A 78 -9.76 -0.08 -3.47
C ALA A 78 -11.28 -0.09 -3.30
N VAL A 79 -11.87 -1.25 -2.98
CA VAL A 79 -13.31 -1.37 -2.72
C VAL A 79 -13.72 -0.54 -1.49
N LEU A 80 -12.97 -0.63 -0.41
CA LEU A 80 -13.25 0.14 0.80
C LEU A 80 -13.12 1.64 0.55
N SER A 81 -12.10 2.08 -0.19
CA SER A 81 -11.93 3.48 -0.59
C SER A 81 -13.13 3.98 -1.38
N ALA A 82 -13.60 3.20 -2.37
CA ALA A 82 -14.75 3.58 -3.18
C ALA A 82 -16.02 3.77 -2.33
N ILE A 83 -16.29 2.82 -1.41
CA ILE A 83 -17.44 2.90 -0.51
C ILE A 83 -17.34 4.15 0.39
N VAL A 84 -16.19 4.40 1.01
CA VAL A 84 -16.03 5.51 1.94
C VAL A 84 -16.08 6.86 1.24
N VAL A 85 -15.44 7.00 0.07
CA VAL A 85 -15.46 8.25 -0.73
C VAL A 85 -16.87 8.57 -1.21
N GLU A 86 -17.64 7.55 -1.65
CA GLU A 86 -19.03 7.72 -2.05
C GLU A 86 -19.92 8.10 -0.87
N MET A 87 -19.79 7.43 0.28
CA MET A 87 -20.56 7.74 1.50
C MET A 87 -20.25 9.13 2.05
N ALA A 88 -18.98 9.55 2.00
CA ALA A 88 -18.54 10.87 2.45
C ALA A 88 -18.82 11.98 1.43
N GLN A 89 -19.23 11.61 0.21
CA GLN A 89 -19.48 12.53 -0.90
C GLN A 89 -18.28 13.44 -1.20
N PHE A 90 -17.06 12.88 -1.14
CA PHE A 90 -15.86 13.64 -1.46
C PHE A 90 -15.82 13.99 -2.95
N THR A 91 -15.48 15.26 -3.20
CA THR A 91 -15.41 15.80 -4.56
C THR A 91 -14.05 15.58 -5.21
N GLY A 92 -12.99 15.43 -4.38
CA GLY A 92 -11.61 15.34 -4.82
C GLY A 92 -10.94 16.70 -5.10
N PHE A 93 -11.69 17.80 -5.07
CA PHE A 93 -11.15 19.16 -5.24
C PHE A 93 -10.59 19.69 -3.94
N VAL A 94 -9.50 19.07 -3.48
CA VAL A 94 -8.93 19.34 -2.15
C VAL A 94 -7.73 20.28 -2.17
N THR A 95 -7.13 20.54 -3.34
CA THR A 95 -5.99 21.43 -3.51
C THR A 95 -6.17 22.36 -4.72
N GLU A 96 -5.33 23.40 -4.81
CA GLU A 96 -5.33 24.28 -5.98
C GLU A 96 -5.01 23.52 -7.27
N GLU A 97 -4.08 22.56 -7.21
CA GLU A 97 -3.71 21.72 -8.36
C GLU A 97 -4.90 20.87 -8.84
N THR A 98 -5.68 20.26 -7.92
CA THR A 98 -6.86 19.49 -8.31
C THR A 98 -7.96 20.38 -8.87
N SER A 99 -8.05 21.63 -8.42
CA SER A 99 -8.97 22.62 -8.96
C SER A 99 -8.62 23.04 -10.40
N LEU A 100 -7.31 23.09 -10.73
CA LEU A 100 -6.85 23.36 -12.09
C LEU A 100 -7.24 22.26 -13.07
N LEU A 101 -7.44 21.01 -12.60
CA LEU A 101 -7.85 19.89 -13.44
C LEU A 101 -9.26 20.09 -14.04
N THR A 102 -10.08 20.99 -13.48
CA THR A 102 -11.40 21.33 -14.06
C THR A 102 -11.31 21.97 -15.44
N PHE A 103 -10.16 22.58 -15.78
CA PHE A 103 -9.93 23.15 -17.11
C PHE A 103 -9.64 22.12 -18.19
N PHE A 104 -9.46 20.85 -17.79
CA PHE A 104 -9.18 19.73 -18.70
C PHE A 104 -10.41 18.82 -18.76
N GLU A 105 -11.00 18.69 -19.94
CA GLU A 105 -12.16 17.82 -20.14
C GLU A 105 -11.78 16.34 -19.97
N GLY A 106 -12.69 15.58 -19.34
CA GLY A 106 -12.56 14.13 -19.24
C GLY A 106 -11.78 13.60 -18.04
N ILE A 107 -11.26 14.46 -17.14
CA ILE A 107 -10.55 14.02 -15.93
C ILE A 107 -11.57 13.81 -14.79
N ASP A 108 -11.67 12.57 -14.32
CA ASP A 108 -12.43 12.20 -13.12
C ASP A 108 -11.59 12.48 -11.86
N VAL A 109 -11.83 13.64 -11.22
CA VAL A 109 -11.06 14.07 -10.04
C VAL A 109 -11.34 13.19 -8.81
N THR A 110 -12.58 12.72 -8.66
CA THR A 110 -12.93 11.77 -7.58
C THR A 110 -12.24 10.41 -7.80
N GLY A 111 -12.24 9.93 -9.04
CA GLY A 111 -11.48 8.74 -9.40
C GLY A 111 -9.97 8.91 -9.20
N LEU A 112 -9.42 10.10 -9.42
CA LEU A 112 -8.02 10.42 -9.15
C LEU A 112 -7.70 10.41 -7.65
N LEU A 113 -8.61 10.92 -6.81
CA LEU A 113 -8.52 10.81 -5.36
C LEU A 113 -8.45 9.35 -4.91
N LEU A 114 -9.37 8.51 -5.42
CA LEU A 114 -9.39 7.08 -5.14
C LEU A 114 -8.09 6.39 -5.58
N ALA A 115 -7.61 6.71 -6.78
CA ALA A 115 -6.33 6.20 -7.29
C ALA A 115 -5.16 6.57 -6.38
N GLY A 116 -5.14 7.79 -5.85
CA GLY A 116 -4.15 8.26 -4.89
C GLY A 116 -4.17 7.48 -3.57
N ILE A 117 -5.36 7.13 -3.06
CA ILE A 117 -5.49 6.29 -1.85
C ILE A 117 -4.93 4.88 -2.10
N VAL A 118 -5.27 4.27 -3.24
CA VAL A 118 -4.82 2.93 -3.63
C VAL A 118 -3.30 2.87 -3.81
N LEU A 119 -2.73 3.80 -4.60
CA LEU A 119 -1.29 3.90 -4.83
C LEU A 119 -0.52 4.18 -3.53
N GLY A 120 -1.06 5.07 -2.68
CA GLY A 120 -0.45 5.38 -1.39
C GLY A 120 -0.41 4.18 -0.44
N ALA A 121 -1.45 3.35 -0.43
CA ALA A 121 -1.48 2.13 0.38
C ALA A 121 -0.56 1.02 -0.18
N ALA A 122 -0.36 0.97 -1.50
CA ALA A 122 0.35 -0.10 -2.18
C ALA A 122 1.78 -0.29 -1.66
N GLY A 123 2.53 0.80 -1.41
CA GLY A 123 3.90 0.72 -0.90
C GLY A 123 4.00 0.07 0.48
N ALA A 124 3.06 0.39 1.38
CA ALA A 124 3.01 -0.21 2.71
C ALA A 124 2.51 -1.67 2.67
N LEU A 125 1.59 -1.99 1.75
CA LEU A 125 1.11 -3.36 1.53
C LEU A 125 2.20 -4.26 0.99
N ASP A 126 3.07 -3.75 0.08
CA ASP A 126 4.22 -4.46 -0.47
C ASP A 126 5.15 -4.97 0.65
N ASP A 127 5.58 -4.05 1.53
CA ASP A 127 6.48 -4.36 2.65
C ASP A 127 5.87 -5.35 3.66
N VAL A 128 4.62 -5.14 4.04
CA VAL A 128 3.92 -6.01 4.99
C VAL A 128 3.76 -7.43 4.46
N THR A 129 3.35 -7.58 3.21
CA THR A 129 3.04 -8.90 2.67
C THR A 129 4.28 -9.73 2.44
N ILE A 130 5.37 -9.13 1.95
CA ILE A 130 6.64 -9.85 1.77
C ILE A 130 7.25 -10.24 3.13
N THR A 131 7.24 -9.32 4.11
CA THR A 131 7.75 -9.59 5.47
C THR A 131 6.95 -10.70 6.14
N GLN A 132 5.62 -10.69 5.98
CA GLN A 132 4.76 -11.70 6.57
C GLN A 132 4.95 -13.09 5.93
N ALA A 133 5.11 -13.15 4.60
CA ALA A 133 5.43 -14.39 3.91
C ALA A 133 6.81 -14.92 4.34
N ALA A 134 7.82 -14.05 4.39
CA ALA A 134 9.17 -14.42 4.86
C ALA A 134 9.15 -14.94 6.29
N THR A 135 8.39 -14.31 7.19
CA THR A 135 8.24 -14.77 8.59
C THR A 135 7.71 -16.21 8.66
N VAL A 136 6.73 -16.56 7.83
CA VAL A 136 6.21 -17.94 7.79
C VAL A 136 7.27 -18.91 7.29
N TRP A 137 8.06 -18.54 6.25
CA TRP A 137 9.14 -19.38 5.72
C TRP A 137 10.25 -19.60 6.76
N GLU A 138 10.67 -18.57 7.47
CA GLU A 138 11.67 -18.65 8.54
C GLU A 138 11.17 -19.54 9.68
N LEU A 139 9.93 -19.38 10.13
CA LEU A 139 9.33 -20.23 11.17
C LEU A 139 9.27 -21.71 10.74
N LYS A 140 8.94 -21.97 9.47
CA LYS A 140 8.93 -23.34 8.93
C LYS A 140 10.33 -23.94 8.82
N GLY A 141 11.33 -23.13 8.46
CA GLY A 141 12.74 -23.52 8.43
C GLY A 141 13.30 -23.84 9.81
N ALA A 142 12.92 -23.03 10.82
CA ALA A 142 13.35 -23.23 12.21
C ALA A 142 12.70 -24.44 12.88
N ASP A 143 11.43 -24.72 12.58
CA ASP A 143 10.69 -25.86 13.14
C ASP A 143 9.85 -26.53 12.03
N PRO A 144 10.44 -27.49 11.30
CA PRO A 144 9.77 -28.23 10.24
C PRO A 144 8.53 -29.04 10.70
N SER A 145 8.41 -29.31 12.00
CA SER A 145 7.26 -30.05 12.57
C SER A 145 5.99 -29.21 12.64
N LEU A 146 6.09 -27.88 12.52
CA LEU A 146 4.94 -26.98 12.58
C LEU A 146 3.97 -27.22 11.41
N GLY A 147 2.73 -27.55 11.76
CA GLY A 147 1.62 -27.56 10.81
C GLY A 147 1.12 -26.15 10.48
N SER A 148 0.29 -26.02 9.45
CA SER A 148 -0.22 -24.73 8.96
C SER A 148 -0.86 -23.86 10.05
N THR A 149 -1.63 -24.47 10.98
CA THR A 149 -2.26 -23.74 12.09
C THR A 149 -1.21 -23.17 13.07
N GLY A 150 -0.15 -23.94 13.35
CA GLY A 150 0.95 -23.51 14.22
C GLY A 150 1.72 -22.36 13.60
N LEU A 151 2.05 -22.45 12.31
CA LEU A 151 2.70 -21.41 11.52
C LEU A 151 1.85 -20.14 11.51
N PHE A 152 0.56 -20.26 11.18
CA PHE A 152 -0.36 -19.13 11.16
C PHE A 152 -0.39 -18.37 12.49
N ARG A 153 -0.59 -19.09 13.60
CA ARG A 153 -0.67 -18.46 14.94
C ARG A 153 0.62 -17.75 15.34
N ARG A 154 1.78 -18.36 15.06
CA ARG A 154 3.09 -17.80 15.43
C ARG A 154 3.42 -16.58 14.55
N ALA A 155 3.27 -16.70 13.23
CA ALA A 155 3.53 -15.61 12.31
C ALA A 155 2.54 -14.43 12.49
N LEU A 156 1.27 -14.72 12.76
CA LEU A 156 0.27 -13.68 13.06
C LEU A 156 0.62 -12.87 14.32
N ARG A 157 1.26 -13.48 15.31
CA ARG A 157 1.73 -12.76 16.52
C ARG A 157 2.80 -11.73 16.14
N VAL A 158 3.79 -12.13 15.33
CA VAL A 158 4.82 -11.22 14.81
C VAL A 158 4.18 -10.10 13.98
N GLY A 159 3.23 -10.45 13.10
CA GLY A 159 2.54 -9.47 12.26
C GLY A 159 1.75 -8.43 13.05
N ARG A 160 1.13 -8.82 14.17
CA ARG A 160 0.39 -7.87 15.03
C ARG A 160 1.29 -6.79 15.62
N ASP A 161 2.49 -7.15 16.06
CA ASP A 161 3.45 -6.19 16.61
C ASP A 161 3.93 -5.22 15.52
N HIS A 162 4.02 -5.71 14.29
CA HIS A 162 4.44 -4.91 13.12
C HIS A 162 3.37 -3.92 12.64
N ILE A 163 2.08 -4.32 12.67
CA ILE A 163 0.95 -3.47 12.25
C ILE A 163 0.97 -2.11 12.95
N ALA A 164 1.12 -2.08 14.28
CA ALA A 164 1.10 -0.85 15.04
C ALA A 164 2.19 0.14 14.59
N SER A 165 3.38 -0.36 14.28
CA SER A 165 4.49 0.46 13.79
C SER A 165 4.20 1.03 12.40
N ILE A 166 3.68 0.21 11.49
CA ILE A 166 3.44 0.62 10.09
C ILE A 166 2.27 1.60 9.99
N VAL A 167 1.18 1.38 10.75
CA VAL A 167 0.06 2.32 10.82
C VAL A 167 0.53 3.69 11.32
N ASN A 168 1.39 3.72 12.35
CA ASN A 168 1.97 4.97 12.83
C ASN A 168 2.86 5.64 11.78
N THR A 169 3.66 4.86 11.04
CA THR A 169 4.49 5.38 9.95
C THR A 169 3.64 5.99 8.83
N LEU A 170 2.54 5.32 8.46
CA LEU A 170 1.62 5.79 7.45
C LEU A 170 0.95 7.12 7.86
N LEU A 171 0.47 7.19 9.11
CA LEU A 171 -0.09 8.40 9.69
C LEU A 171 0.90 9.56 9.65
N LEU A 172 2.13 9.33 10.13
CA LEU A 172 3.16 10.37 10.18
C LEU A 172 3.62 10.81 8.79
N ALA A 173 3.67 9.89 7.81
CA ALA A 173 4.01 10.22 6.44
C ALA A 173 2.97 11.17 5.81
N TYR A 174 1.67 10.87 5.98
CA TYR A 174 0.60 11.74 5.48
C TYR A 174 0.50 13.05 6.25
N ALA A 175 0.59 13.01 7.58
CA ALA A 175 0.62 14.24 8.40
C ALA A 175 1.81 15.13 8.04
N GLY A 176 2.98 14.53 7.78
CA GLY A 176 4.17 15.25 7.35
C GLY A 176 4.00 15.91 5.98
N ALA A 177 3.40 15.23 5.03
CA ALA A 177 3.08 15.80 3.71
C ALA A 177 2.09 16.97 3.81
N SER A 178 1.12 16.89 4.74
CA SER A 178 0.10 17.93 4.98
C SER A 178 0.54 19.01 5.97
N LEU A 179 1.78 19.00 6.45
CA LEU A 179 2.26 19.92 7.49
C LEU A 179 2.07 21.42 7.13
N PRO A 180 2.35 21.89 5.90
CA PRO A 180 2.10 23.28 5.53
C PRO A 180 0.63 23.70 5.72
N LEU A 181 -0.30 22.82 5.35
CA LEU A 181 -1.73 23.03 5.50
C LEU A 181 -2.13 23.13 6.98
N LEU A 182 -1.61 22.22 7.82
CA LEU A 182 -1.86 22.24 9.27
C LEU A 182 -1.36 23.53 9.90
N VAL A 183 -0.21 24.06 9.47
CA VAL A 183 0.31 25.36 9.92
C VAL A 183 -0.63 26.49 9.52
N LEU A 184 -1.16 26.49 8.30
CA LEU A 184 -2.13 27.50 7.85
C LEU A 184 -3.40 27.51 8.73
N PHE A 185 -3.93 26.35 9.09
CA PHE A 185 -5.09 26.25 9.96
C PHE A 185 -4.82 26.82 11.35
N VAL A 186 -3.63 26.56 11.91
CA VAL A 186 -3.22 27.13 13.22
C VAL A 186 -3.10 28.65 13.14
N LEU A 187 -2.49 29.17 12.08
CA LEU A 187 -2.35 30.63 11.87
C LEU A 187 -3.71 31.31 11.66
N ALA A 188 -4.62 30.65 10.96
CA ALA A 188 -5.99 31.14 10.72
C ALA A 188 -6.89 31.03 11.97
N ARG A 189 -6.39 30.51 13.09
CA ARG A 189 -7.13 30.30 14.35
C ARG A 189 -8.45 29.55 14.17
N GLN A 190 -8.49 28.62 13.23
CA GLN A 190 -9.69 27.81 13.00
C GLN A 190 -9.93 26.83 14.15
N SER A 191 -11.20 26.52 14.42
CA SER A 191 -11.54 25.50 15.42
C SER A 191 -11.17 24.10 14.92
N LEU A 192 -10.79 23.20 15.82
CA LEU A 192 -10.47 21.80 15.47
C LEU A 192 -11.62 21.13 14.72
N GLY A 193 -12.89 21.45 15.07
CA GLY A 193 -14.06 20.93 14.39
C GLY A 193 -14.13 21.40 12.93
N THR A 194 -13.87 22.69 12.69
CA THR A 194 -13.83 23.24 11.32
C THR A 194 -12.72 22.61 10.49
N ILE A 195 -11.54 22.44 11.09
CA ILE A 195 -10.39 21.81 10.44
C ILE A 195 -10.70 20.35 10.07
N ALA A 196 -11.20 19.57 11.03
CA ALA A 196 -11.47 18.15 10.82
C ALA A 196 -12.60 17.91 9.79
N ASN A 197 -13.54 18.84 9.65
CA ASN A 197 -14.61 18.78 8.66
C ASN A 197 -14.26 19.43 7.31
N SER A 198 -13.07 20.00 7.14
CA SER A 198 -12.62 20.41 5.81
C SER A 198 -12.31 19.18 4.96
N GLU A 199 -12.74 19.18 3.70
CA GLU A 199 -12.54 18.03 2.81
C GLU A 199 -11.07 17.64 2.69
N VAL A 200 -10.17 18.63 2.67
CA VAL A 200 -8.72 18.42 2.59
C VAL A 200 -8.21 17.53 3.73
N VAL A 201 -8.62 17.83 4.98
CA VAL A 201 -8.21 17.05 6.16
C VAL A 201 -8.97 15.73 6.23
N ALA A 202 -10.26 15.74 5.93
CA ALA A 202 -11.10 14.55 5.94
C ALA A 202 -10.58 13.49 4.95
N VAL A 203 -10.11 13.90 3.77
CA VAL A 203 -9.48 13.01 2.78
C VAL A 203 -8.21 12.37 3.34
N GLU A 204 -7.34 13.12 4.03
CA GLU A 204 -6.12 12.56 4.62
C GLU A 204 -6.42 11.59 5.78
N ILE A 205 -7.46 11.88 6.58
CA ILE A 205 -7.95 10.96 7.60
C ILE A 205 -8.45 9.67 6.97
N VAL A 206 -9.30 9.75 5.94
CA VAL A 206 -9.84 8.59 5.23
C VAL A 206 -8.74 7.79 4.56
N ARG A 207 -7.79 8.43 3.87
CA ARG A 207 -6.62 7.79 3.26
C ARG A 207 -5.85 6.97 4.29
N THR A 208 -5.57 7.55 5.45
CA THR A 208 -4.85 6.87 6.54
C THR A 208 -5.66 5.70 7.09
N LEU A 209 -6.95 5.90 7.36
CA LEU A 209 -7.79 4.85 7.95
C LEU A 209 -8.02 3.69 6.98
N VAL A 210 -8.36 3.97 5.73
CA VAL A 210 -8.59 2.94 4.71
C VAL A 210 -7.31 2.17 4.40
N GLY A 211 -6.18 2.87 4.24
CA GLY A 211 -4.87 2.24 4.08
C GLY A 211 -4.51 1.35 5.26
N SER A 212 -4.76 1.82 6.49
CA SER A 212 -4.52 1.04 7.71
C SER A 212 -5.41 -0.20 7.80
N ILE A 213 -6.69 -0.11 7.43
CA ILE A 213 -7.59 -1.28 7.38
C ILE A 213 -7.08 -2.30 6.35
N GLY A 214 -6.65 -1.84 5.17
CA GLY A 214 -6.02 -2.68 4.17
C GLY A 214 -4.79 -3.42 4.70
N LEU A 215 -3.91 -2.72 5.42
CA LEU A 215 -2.74 -3.31 6.08
C LEU A 215 -3.12 -4.34 7.15
N VAL A 216 -4.08 -4.01 8.01
CA VAL A 216 -4.57 -4.93 9.05
C VAL A 216 -5.14 -6.20 8.42
N ALA A 217 -5.84 -6.10 7.31
CA ALA A 217 -6.38 -7.24 6.59
C ALA A 217 -5.29 -8.04 5.82
N ALA A 218 -4.28 -7.35 5.28
CA ALA A 218 -3.17 -7.99 4.55
C ALA A 218 -2.40 -9.00 5.41
N VAL A 219 -2.18 -8.69 6.68
CA VAL A 219 -1.41 -9.54 7.61
C VAL A 219 -2.03 -10.93 7.77
N PRO A 220 -3.29 -11.10 8.25
CA PRO A 220 -3.87 -12.44 8.39
C PRO A 220 -4.06 -13.14 7.04
N LEU A 221 -4.39 -12.41 5.98
CA LEU A 221 -4.61 -12.97 4.65
C LEU A 221 -3.32 -13.57 4.09
N THR A 222 -2.23 -12.80 4.08
CA THR A 222 -0.92 -13.26 3.59
C THR A 222 -0.37 -14.36 4.49
N THR A 223 -0.50 -14.24 5.82
CA THR A 223 -0.07 -15.27 6.76
C THR A 223 -0.80 -16.60 6.52
N TRP A 224 -2.11 -16.54 6.27
CA TRP A 224 -2.90 -17.74 6.00
C TRP A 224 -2.46 -18.41 4.68
N LEU A 225 -2.31 -17.62 3.61
CA LEU A 225 -1.80 -18.12 2.33
C LEU A 225 -0.41 -18.75 2.51
N ALA A 226 0.50 -18.02 3.15
CA ALA A 226 1.87 -18.49 3.39
C ALA A 226 1.90 -19.78 4.22
N ALA A 227 1.15 -19.85 5.33
CA ALA A 227 1.09 -21.02 6.17
C ALA A 227 0.45 -22.24 5.48
N ARG A 228 -0.45 -22.02 4.51
CA ARG A 228 -1.11 -23.09 3.76
C ARG A 228 -0.22 -23.70 2.69
N PHE A 229 0.65 -22.86 2.08
CA PHE A 229 1.49 -23.24 0.94
C PHE A 229 2.99 -23.32 1.29
N ALA A 230 3.36 -23.14 2.56
CA ALA A 230 4.75 -23.34 3.01
C ALA A 230 5.22 -24.76 2.70
N PRO A 231 6.42 -24.94 2.14
CA PRO A 231 6.93 -26.25 1.74
C PRO A 231 7.13 -27.17 2.95
N ASN A 232 6.84 -28.46 2.76
CA ASN A 232 7.14 -29.49 3.75
C ASN A 232 8.61 -29.90 3.63
N GLY A 233 9.50 -29.19 4.31
CA GLY A 233 10.92 -29.55 4.45
C GLY A 233 11.85 -29.00 3.34
N SER A 234 12.94 -28.42 3.78
CA SER A 234 14.23 -28.16 3.08
C SER A 234 14.30 -27.36 1.76
N GLU A 235 13.31 -26.64 1.32
CA GLU A 235 13.55 -25.57 0.35
C GLU A 235 14.17 -24.38 1.11
N ARG A 236 15.51 -24.32 1.13
CA ARG A 236 16.23 -23.15 1.65
C ARG A 236 15.86 -21.94 0.80
N VAL A 237 15.57 -20.85 1.48
CA VAL A 237 15.56 -19.52 0.86
C VAL A 237 16.97 -19.27 0.32
N VAL A 238 17.14 -19.30 -0.99
CA VAL A 238 18.40 -18.94 -1.67
C VAL A 238 18.41 -17.44 -1.87
#